data_df172d0b780528678e676c36cfffd389
#
_entry.id   df172d0b780528678e676c36cfffd389
#
_cell.length_a   1.000
_cell.length_b   1.000
_cell.length_c   1.000
_cell.angle_alpha   90.00
_cell.angle_beta   90.00
_cell.angle_gamma   90.00
#
_symmetry.space_group_name_H-M   'P 1'
#
loop_
_entity.id
_entity.type
_entity.pdbx_description
1 polymer ?
#
loop_
_entity_poly.entity_id
_entity_poly.type
_entity_poly.pdbx_seq_one_letter_code
_entity_poly.pdbx_strand_id
1 'polypeptide(L)'
;MDTISGYLGTHHRRCDQLCIDAEKSVAAELWDRADAVFQEFCAALEQHFAMEEEVLFVAFEKAIHGTDGPTAIMRVEHNKINSVVFMLRDALARRAKNAFLGHADTLNIMIAQHNQVEDDIFYPMLDRMFGAQKHELIEAMRKIAESPAADPAT
;
A
#
# COMPACT_ATOMS: atom_id res chain seq x y z
N MET A 1 21.00 -6.67 -8.35
CA MET A 1 20.97 -6.61 -6.89
C MET A 1 19.76 -5.84 -6.45
N ASP A 2 18.98 -6.41 -5.56
CA ASP A 2 17.70 -5.81 -5.17
C ASP A 2 17.91 -4.53 -4.37
N THR A 3 17.10 -3.51 -4.68
CA THR A 3 17.04 -2.27 -3.92
C THR A 3 15.67 -2.16 -3.25
N ILE A 4 15.58 -1.34 -2.21
CA ILE A 4 14.30 -1.03 -1.57
C ILE A 4 13.37 -0.39 -2.59
N SER A 5 13.88 0.55 -3.39
CA SER A 5 13.13 1.22 -4.46
C SER A 5 12.56 0.21 -5.48
N GLY A 6 13.39 -0.72 -5.93
CA GLY A 6 12.96 -1.73 -6.91
C GLY A 6 11.93 -2.70 -6.35
N TYR A 7 12.18 -3.18 -5.14
CA TYR A 7 11.29 -4.14 -4.47
C TYR A 7 9.91 -3.54 -4.21
N LEU A 8 9.85 -2.39 -3.56
CA LEU A 8 8.58 -1.75 -3.23
C LEU A 8 7.91 -1.10 -4.43
N GLY A 9 8.68 -0.63 -5.41
CA GLY A 9 8.11 -0.15 -6.67
C GLY A 9 7.30 -1.22 -7.39
N THR A 10 7.73 -2.49 -7.32
CA THR A 10 6.98 -3.61 -7.87
C THR A 10 5.65 -3.79 -7.13
N HIS A 11 5.64 -3.62 -5.81
CA HIS A 11 4.41 -3.68 -5.02
C HIS A 11 3.46 -2.52 -5.35
N HIS A 12 3.97 -1.32 -5.56
CA HIS A 12 3.16 -0.18 -6.01
C HIS A 12 2.44 -0.49 -7.30
N ARG A 13 3.15 -1.01 -8.29
CA ARG A 13 2.56 -1.33 -9.61
C ARG A 13 1.50 -2.42 -9.51
N ARG A 14 1.72 -3.42 -8.63
CA ARG A 14 0.72 -4.47 -8.41
C ARG A 14 -0.55 -3.90 -7.79
N CYS A 15 -0.42 -3.06 -6.77
CA CYS A 15 -1.58 -2.42 -6.15
C CYS A 15 -2.34 -1.55 -7.14
N ASP A 16 -1.63 -0.78 -7.96
CA ASP A 16 -2.24 0.06 -8.99
C ASP A 16 -3.04 -0.79 -9.99
N GLN A 17 -2.48 -1.90 -10.44
CA GLN A 17 -3.17 -2.78 -11.40
C GLN A 17 -4.42 -3.40 -10.80
N LEU A 18 -4.35 -3.84 -9.55
CA LEU A 18 -5.52 -4.41 -8.85
C LEU A 18 -6.61 -3.37 -8.67
N CYS A 19 -6.24 -2.13 -8.36
CA CYS A 19 -7.21 -1.03 -8.23
C CYS A 19 -7.91 -0.75 -9.58
N ILE A 20 -7.14 -0.68 -10.66
CA ILE A 20 -7.68 -0.49 -12.02
C ILE A 20 -8.66 -1.62 -12.37
N ASP A 21 -8.29 -2.86 -12.11
CA ASP A 21 -9.13 -4.02 -12.39
C ASP A 21 -10.42 -4.00 -11.57
N ALA A 22 -10.35 -3.57 -10.31
CA ALA A 22 -11.54 -3.41 -9.47
C ALA A 22 -12.48 -2.34 -10.03
N GLU A 23 -11.94 -1.18 -10.43
CA GLU A 23 -12.72 -0.09 -11.02
C GLU A 23 -13.41 -0.54 -12.31
N LYS A 24 -12.69 -1.23 -13.19
CA LYS A 24 -13.26 -1.75 -14.43
C LYS A 24 -14.38 -2.75 -14.17
N SER A 25 -14.20 -3.61 -13.18
CA SER A 25 -15.18 -4.62 -12.82
C SER A 25 -16.45 -3.96 -12.29
N VAL A 26 -16.32 -2.95 -11.42
CA VAL A 26 -17.47 -2.19 -10.90
C VAL A 26 -18.16 -1.41 -12.02
N ALA A 27 -17.40 -0.75 -12.89
CA ALA A 27 -17.96 0.00 -14.02
C ALA A 27 -18.79 -0.89 -14.96
N ALA A 28 -18.37 -2.14 -15.14
CA ALA A 28 -19.07 -3.13 -15.96
C ALA A 28 -20.15 -3.89 -15.16
N GLU A 29 -20.32 -3.60 -13.88
CA GLU A 29 -21.24 -4.27 -12.97
C GLU A 29 -21.03 -5.78 -12.87
N LEU A 30 -19.77 -6.20 -13.01
CA LEU A 30 -19.32 -7.58 -12.79
C LEU A 30 -19.01 -7.74 -11.30
N TRP A 31 -20.05 -7.83 -10.49
CA TRP A 31 -19.94 -7.71 -9.04
C TRP A 31 -19.12 -8.81 -8.37
N ASP A 32 -19.27 -10.06 -8.81
CA ASP A 32 -18.49 -11.17 -8.25
C ASP A 32 -17.00 -10.98 -8.51
N ARG A 33 -16.65 -10.56 -9.72
CA ARG A 33 -15.26 -10.24 -10.06
C ARG A 33 -14.77 -9.04 -9.28
N ALA A 34 -15.59 -8.00 -9.14
CA ALA A 34 -15.27 -6.81 -8.37
C ALA A 34 -14.95 -7.17 -6.91
N ASP A 35 -15.77 -8.02 -6.29
CA ASP A 35 -15.53 -8.49 -4.92
C ASP A 35 -14.18 -9.20 -4.81
N ALA A 36 -13.87 -10.12 -5.72
CA ALA A 36 -12.64 -10.88 -5.69
C ALA A 36 -11.41 -10.01 -5.90
N VAL A 37 -11.42 -9.14 -6.89
CA VAL A 37 -10.28 -8.27 -7.21
C VAL A 37 -10.08 -7.21 -6.11
N PHE A 38 -11.15 -6.65 -5.59
CA PHE A 38 -11.06 -5.66 -4.51
C PHE A 38 -10.47 -6.29 -3.24
N GLN A 39 -10.85 -7.53 -2.93
CA GLN A 39 -10.27 -8.27 -1.80
C GLN A 39 -8.77 -8.47 -1.98
N GLU A 40 -8.32 -8.82 -3.18
CA GLU A 40 -6.88 -8.93 -3.49
C GLU A 40 -6.17 -7.58 -3.34
N PHE A 41 -6.81 -6.51 -3.79
CA PHE A 41 -6.28 -5.15 -3.65
C PHE A 41 -6.08 -4.80 -2.17
N CYS A 42 -7.09 -5.03 -1.35
CA CYS A 42 -7.01 -4.74 0.09
C CYS A 42 -5.88 -5.53 0.75
N ALA A 43 -5.75 -6.83 0.43
CA ALA A 43 -4.70 -7.66 0.98
C ALA A 43 -3.31 -7.18 0.55
N ALA A 44 -3.14 -6.81 -0.72
CA ALA A 44 -1.87 -6.31 -1.23
C ALA A 44 -1.49 -4.98 -0.57
N LEU A 45 -2.45 -4.08 -0.39
CA LEU A 45 -2.21 -2.77 0.23
C LEU A 45 -1.87 -2.91 1.71
N GLU A 46 -2.59 -3.76 2.44
CA GLU A 46 -2.30 -4.04 3.86
C GLU A 46 -0.89 -4.60 4.03
N GLN A 47 -0.51 -5.54 3.18
CA GLN A 47 0.82 -6.13 3.17
C GLN A 47 1.89 -5.08 2.91
N HIS A 48 1.66 -4.23 1.91
CA HIS A 48 2.58 -3.14 1.56
C HIS A 48 2.78 -2.18 2.73
N PHE A 49 1.69 -1.73 3.35
CA PHE A 49 1.77 -0.84 4.50
C PHE A 49 2.44 -1.51 5.72
N ALA A 50 2.19 -2.80 5.93
CA ALA A 50 2.85 -3.54 7.01
C ALA A 50 4.37 -3.62 6.79
N MET A 51 4.81 -3.86 5.56
CA MET A 51 6.23 -3.86 5.23
C MET A 51 6.89 -2.52 5.53
N GLU A 52 6.22 -1.43 5.20
CA GLU A 52 6.72 -0.10 5.49
C GLU A 52 6.71 0.20 6.99
N GLU A 53 5.57 0.02 7.65
CA GLU A 53 5.38 0.42 9.04
C GLU A 53 6.16 -0.44 10.03
N GLU A 54 6.27 -1.75 9.77
CA GLU A 54 6.93 -2.69 10.68
C GLU A 54 8.43 -2.85 10.40
N VAL A 55 8.89 -2.59 9.19
CA VAL A 55 10.29 -2.77 8.81
C VAL A 55 10.98 -1.44 8.51
N LEU A 56 10.55 -0.74 7.46
CA LEU A 56 11.27 0.44 6.97
C LEU A 56 11.18 1.63 7.92
N PHE A 57 9.99 1.96 8.38
CA PHE A 57 9.81 3.12 9.25
C PHE A 57 10.52 2.90 10.58
N VAL A 58 10.44 1.69 11.12
CA VAL A 58 11.14 1.35 12.37
C VAL A 58 12.64 1.46 12.20
N ALA A 59 13.21 0.96 11.10
CA ALA A 59 14.64 1.05 10.82
C ALA A 59 15.09 2.51 10.67
N PHE A 60 14.32 3.30 9.94
CA PHE A 60 14.60 4.73 9.74
C PHE A 60 14.53 5.50 11.07
N GLU A 61 13.47 5.27 11.85
CA GLU A 61 13.28 5.94 13.15
C GLU A 61 14.40 5.62 14.13
N LYS A 62 14.88 4.38 14.13
CA LYS A 62 16.04 4.01 14.94
C LYS A 62 17.31 4.71 14.48
N ALA A 63 17.53 4.80 13.17
CA ALA A 63 18.73 5.41 12.61
C ALA A 63 18.82 6.91 12.90
N ILE A 64 17.69 7.61 12.90
CA ILE A 64 17.65 9.07 13.18
C ILE A 64 17.34 9.39 14.65
N HIS A 65 17.11 8.38 15.49
CA HIS A 65 16.74 8.54 16.89
C HIS A 65 15.49 9.42 17.11
N GLY A 66 14.46 9.21 16.28
CA GLY A 66 13.24 10.00 16.40
C GLY A 66 12.09 9.45 15.57
N THR A 67 10.86 9.83 15.94
CA THR A 67 9.62 9.42 15.29
C THR A 67 8.84 10.59 14.69
N ASP A 68 9.39 11.80 14.74
CA ASP A 68 8.70 13.04 14.33
C ASP A 68 8.99 13.45 12.88
N GLY A 69 9.72 12.64 12.14
CA GLY A 69 10.16 12.94 10.78
C GLY A 69 9.17 12.49 9.70
N PRO A 70 9.66 12.20 8.50
CA PRO A 70 8.82 11.83 7.35
C PRO A 70 7.97 10.59 7.59
N THR A 71 8.40 9.66 8.45
CA THR A 71 7.62 8.45 8.75
C THR A 71 6.33 8.78 9.49
N ALA A 72 6.32 9.81 10.36
CA ALA A 72 5.11 10.25 11.03
C ALA A 72 4.06 10.73 10.02
N ILE A 73 4.49 11.48 9.01
CA ILE A 73 3.61 11.96 7.93
C ILE A 73 3.07 10.79 7.13
N MET A 74 3.92 9.84 6.77
CA MET A 74 3.52 8.66 5.99
C MET A 74 2.53 7.78 6.74
N ARG A 75 2.69 7.61 8.05
CA ARG A 75 1.75 6.86 8.87
C ARG A 75 0.36 7.53 8.88
N VAL A 76 0.32 8.87 8.95
CA VAL A 76 -0.94 9.63 8.85
C VAL A 76 -1.57 9.45 7.47
N GLU A 77 -0.76 9.48 6.41
CA GLU A 77 -1.25 9.26 5.04
C GLU A 77 -1.81 7.85 4.87
N HIS A 78 -1.15 6.83 5.43
CA HIS A 78 -1.68 5.45 5.43
C HIS A 78 -3.07 5.38 6.08
N ASN A 79 -3.25 6.05 7.20
CA ASN A 79 -4.55 6.08 7.89
C ASN A 79 -5.62 6.74 7.03
N LYS A 80 -5.29 7.84 6.35
CA LYS A 80 -6.22 8.52 5.44
C LYS A 80 -6.59 7.64 4.24
N ILE A 81 -5.60 6.97 3.65
CA ILE A 81 -5.83 6.03 2.55
C ILE A 81 -6.74 4.89 3.01
N ASN A 82 -6.48 4.32 4.18
CA ASN A 82 -7.30 3.25 4.74
C ASN A 82 -8.75 3.69 4.97
N SER A 83 -8.97 4.96 5.33
CA SER A 83 -10.32 5.50 5.49
C SER A 83 -11.09 5.51 4.17
N VAL A 84 -10.42 5.86 3.06
CA VAL A 84 -11.04 5.82 1.74
C VAL A 84 -11.28 4.38 1.28
N VAL A 85 -10.36 3.47 1.57
CA VAL A 85 -10.55 2.03 1.30
C VAL A 85 -11.78 1.50 2.02
N PHE A 86 -12.00 1.92 3.25
CA PHE A 86 -13.20 1.56 4.01
C PHE A 86 -14.47 2.05 3.31
N MET A 87 -14.48 3.28 2.78
CA MET A 87 -15.61 3.81 2.00
C MET A 87 -15.86 3.00 0.73
N LEU A 88 -14.78 2.57 0.05
CA LEU A 88 -14.88 1.70 -1.12
C LEU A 88 -15.51 0.36 -0.78
N ARG A 89 -15.07 -0.24 0.33
CA ARG A 89 -15.62 -1.52 0.81
C ARG A 89 -17.11 -1.42 1.07
N ASP A 90 -17.55 -0.35 1.73
CA ASP A 90 -18.96 -0.10 2.00
C ASP A 90 -19.75 0.08 0.70
N ALA A 91 -19.26 0.91 -0.21
CA ALA A 91 -19.91 1.14 -1.51
C ALA A 91 -20.04 -0.15 -2.32
N LEU A 92 -18.99 -0.98 -2.31
CA LEU A 92 -18.99 -2.27 -3.01
C LEU A 92 -20.04 -3.22 -2.41
N ALA A 93 -20.08 -3.32 -1.07
CA ALA A 93 -21.07 -4.16 -0.38
C ALA A 93 -22.50 -3.76 -0.71
N ARG A 94 -22.76 -2.47 -0.88
CA ARG A 94 -24.08 -1.93 -1.25
C ARG A 94 -24.33 -1.92 -2.75
N ARG A 95 -23.37 -2.37 -3.56
CA ARG A 95 -23.41 -2.30 -5.03
C ARG A 95 -23.69 -0.88 -5.54
N ALA A 96 -23.12 0.11 -4.83
CA ALA A 96 -23.25 1.52 -5.16
C ALA A 96 -22.16 1.93 -6.15
N LYS A 97 -22.40 1.66 -7.42
CA LYS A 97 -21.44 1.84 -8.52
C LYS A 97 -20.83 3.24 -8.54
N ASN A 98 -21.68 4.27 -8.58
CA ASN A 98 -21.19 5.65 -8.70
C ASN A 98 -20.43 6.10 -7.47
N ALA A 99 -20.87 5.69 -6.27
CA ALA A 99 -20.15 5.97 -5.03
C ALA A 99 -18.79 5.30 -5.03
N PHE A 100 -18.70 4.03 -5.43
CA PHE A 100 -17.44 3.31 -5.53
C PHE A 100 -16.46 4.02 -6.48
N LEU A 101 -16.91 4.35 -7.69
CA LEU A 101 -16.06 5.00 -8.69
C LEU A 101 -15.59 6.38 -8.24
N GLY A 102 -16.44 7.15 -7.57
CA GLY A 102 -16.07 8.45 -7.01
C GLY A 102 -15.01 8.33 -5.90
N HIS A 103 -15.17 7.38 -5.00
CA HIS A 103 -14.16 7.12 -3.95
C HIS A 103 -12.87 6.57 -4.55
N ALA A 104 -12.94 5.78 -5.61
CA ALA A 104 -11.76 5.26 -6.31
C ALA A 104 -10.94 6.40 -6.94
N ASP A 105 -11.60 7.40 -7.51
CA ASP A 105 -10.90 8.58 -8.04
C ASP A 105 -10.13 9.30 -6.94
N THR A 106 -10.74 9.48 -5.78
CA THR A 106 -10.08 10.09 -4.61
C THR A 106 -8.90 9.26 -4.15
N LEU A 107 -9.08 7.95 -4.05
CA LEU A 107 -8.02 7.03 -3.63
C LEU A 107 -6.83 7.08 -4.60
N ASN A 108 -7.10 7.08 -5.89
CA ASN A 108 -6.05 7.12 -6.92
C ASN A 108 -5.19 8.38 -6.80
N ILE A 109 -5.79 9.53 -6.54
CA ILE A 109 -5.06 10.78 -6.34
C ILE A 109 -4.19 10.70 -5.09
N MET A 110 -4.75 10.22 -3.98
CA MET A 110 -4.03 10.10 -2.71
C MET A 110 -2.85 9.13 -2.81
N ILE A 111 -3.07 7.96 -3.40
CA ILE A 111 -2.03 6.96 -3.57
C ILE A 111 -0.94 7.45 -4.52
N ALA A 112 -1.30 8.09 -5.63
CA ALA A 112 -0.33 8.61 -6.59
C ALA A 112 0.61 9.63 -5.93
N GLN A 113 0.08 10.56 -5.14
CA GLN A 113 0.87 11.55 -4.43
C GLN A 113 1.77 10.91 -3.36
N HIS A 114 1.22 9.98 -2.60
CA HIS A 114 1.95 9.26 -1.56
C HIS A 114 3.10 8.43 -2.18
N ASN A 115 2.80 7.64 -3.21
CA ASN A 115 3.79 6.79 -3.87
C ASN A 115 4.88 7.61 -4.55
N GLN A 116 4.55 8.78 -5.09
CA GLN A 116 5.55 9.64 -5.74
C GLN A 116 6.62 10.08 -4.75
N VAL A 117 6.23 10.47 -3.54
CA VAL A 117 7.19 10.86 -2.50
C VAL A 117 8.06 9.66 -2.11
N GLU A 118 7.47 8.48 -1.99
CA GLU A 118 8.23 7.27 -1.67
C GLU A 118 9.19 6.89 -2.78
N ASP A 119 8.72 6.81 -4.01
CA ASP A 119 9.52 6.35 -5.14
C ASP A 119 10.65 7.33 -5.50
N ASP A 120 10.38 8.62 -5.43
CA ASP A 120 11.33 9.65 -5.87
C ASP A 120 12.29 10.11 -4.76
N ILE A 121 11.88 10.03 -3.50
CA ILE A 121 12.64 10.62 -2.39
C ILE A 121 12.95 9.60 -1.30
N PHE A 122 11.95 8.96 -0.72
CA PHE A 122 12.11 8.20 0.51
C PHE A 122 12.85 6.88 0.28
N TYR A 123 12.41 6.07 -0.67
CA TYR A 123 13.07 4.79 -0.94
C TYR A 123 14.51 4.96 -1.43
N PRO A 124 14.82 5.88 -2.37
CA PRO A 124 16.21 6.14 -2.74
C PRO A 124 17.07 6.60 -1.57
N MET A 125 16.52 7.40 -0.66
CA MET A 125 17.21 7.83 0.56
C MET A 125 17.54 6.63 1.44
N LEU A 126 16.57 5.71 1.62
CA LEU A 126 16.79 4.48 2.41
C LEU A 126 17.84 3.58 1.77
N ASP A 127 17.82 3.44 0.44
CA ASP A 127 18.85 2.66 -0.28
C ASP A 127 20.25 3.19 0.00
N ARG A 128 20.40 4.51 0.03
CA ARG A 128 21.71 5.14 0.35
C ARG A 128 22.05 5.01 1.83
N MET A 129 21.07 5.24 2.69
CA MET A 129 21.27 5.24 4.15
C MET A 129 21.71 3.87 4.66
N PHE A 130 21.03 2.81 4.18
CA PHE A 130 21.27 1.46 4.69
C PHE A 130 22.34 0.68 3.93
N GLY A 131 22.64 1.06 2.68
CA GLY A 131 23.71 0.43 1.91
C GLY A 131 23.61 -1.10 1.91
N ALA A 132 24.63 -1.78 2.44
CA ALA A 132 24.63 -3.25 2.51
C ALA A 132 23.56 -3.83 3.40
N GLN A 133 23.09 -3.09 4.40
CA GLN A 133 22.04 -3.55 5.34
C GLN A 133 20.64 -3.62 4.67
N LYS A 134 20.47 -3.02 3.49
CA LYS A 134 19.18 -3.08 2.79
C LYS A 134 18.71 -4.49 2.49
N HIS A 135 19.65 -5.44 2.32
CA HIS A 135 19.27 -6.84 2.09
C HIS A 135 18.52 -7.45 3.27
N GLU A 136 18.94 -7.12 4.49
CA GLU A 136 18.26 -7.59 5.70
C GLU A 136 16.84 -7.02 5.79
N LEU A 137 16.69 -5.75 5.41
CA LEU A 137 15.38 -5.09 5.38
C LEU A 137 14.47 -5.71 4.34
N ILE A 138 14.98 -5.96 3.13
CA ILE A 138 14.21 -6.60 2.06
C ILE A 138 13.78 -8.01 2.46
N GLU A 139 14.67 -8.79 3.09
CA GLU A 139 14.31 -10.12 3.58
C GLU A 139 13.24 -10.07 4.66
N ALA A 140 13.29 -9.10 5.58
CA ALA A 140 12.26 -8.91 6.58
C ALA A 140 10.90 -8.57 5.94
N MET A 141 10.91 -7.73 4.90
CA MET A 141 9.70 -7.41 4.15
C MET A 141 9.15 -8.61 3.39
N ARG A 142 10.03 -9.43 2.80
CA ARG A 142 9.61 -10.67 2.12
C ARG A 142 8.90 -11.63 3.05
N LYS A 143 9.35 -11.75 4.28
CA LYS A 143 8.69 -12.59 5.29
C LYS A 143 7.27 -12.13 5.57
N ILE A 144 7.02 -10.83 5.58
CA ILE A 144 5.67 -10.28 5.72
C ILE A 144 4.82 -10.66 4.50
N ALA A 145 5.39 -10.52 3.29
CA ALA A 145 4.69 -10.84 2.05
C ALA A 145 4.34 -12.33 1.92
N GLU A 146 5.15 -13.21 2.52
CA GLU A 146 4.93 -14.66 2.51
C GLU A 146 4.00 -15.14 3.63
N SER A 147 3.74 -14.28 4.62
CA SER A 147 2.83 -14.63 5.70
C SER A 147 1.40 -14.69 5.18
N PRO A 148 0.60 -15.70 5.58
CA PRO A 148 -0.81 -15.71 5.18
C PRO A 148 -1.50 -14.46 5.71
N ALA A 149 -2.33 -13.85 4.86
CA ALA A 149 -3.14 -12.70 5.27
C ALA A 149 -3.99 -13.12 6.48
N ALA A 150 -4.13 -12.21 7.46
CA ALA A 150 -5.02 -12.45 8.59
C ALA A 150 -6.44 -12.71 8.07
N ASP A 151 -7.08 -13.76 8.58
CA ASP A 151 -8.46 -14.07 8.22
C ASP A 151 -9.35 -12.92 8.67
N PRO A 152 -10.07 -12.26 7.76
CA PRO A 152 -10.95 -11.14 8.13
C PRO A 152 -12.12 -11.55 9.04
N ALA A 153 -12.31 -12.85 9.26
CA ALA A 153 -13.34 -13.38 10.16
C ALA A 153 -12.87 -13.51 11.62
N THR A 154 -11.59 -13.23 11.92
CA THR A 154 -11.04 -13.29 13.28
C THR A 154 -10.85 -11.93 13.91
#